data_e9693d82074acc8e89c0b306ae5a1cd4
#
_entry.id   e9693d82074acc8e89c0b306ae5a1cd4
#
_cell.length_a   1.000
_cell.length_b   1.000
_cell.length_c   1.000
_cell.angle_alpha   90.00
_cell.angle_beta   90.00
_cell.angle_gamma   90.00
#
_symmetry.space_group_name_H-M   'P 1'
#
loop_
_entity.id
_entity.type
_entity.pdbx_description
1 polymer ?
#
loop_
_entity_poly.entity_id
_entity_poly.type
_entity_poly.pdbx_seq_one_letter_code
_entity_poly.pdbx_strand_id
1 'polypeptide(L)'
;MEPHIDHTDCKIIELLQKDGRMANTLIAKALGVSEATVRTRLARLIKDEYIQIVAVSNPHKLGFEIVGILKINADVKKMDHVSAELSKIKQIWYIVHTTGGSDIYAEFNAHSIEDLNTLISQKIYKIDGVVTTETSLILKYVKRRYDWETAVD
;
A
#
# COMPACT_ATOMS: atom_id res chain seq x y z
N MET A 1 3.85 9.76 22.88
CA MET A 1 4.56 10.99 22.37
C MET A 1 4.17 11.10 20.92
N GLU A 2 3.37 12.08 20.56
CA GLU A 2 3.00 12.26 19.15
C GLU A 2 4.28 12.49 18.36
N PRO A 3 4.48 11.73 17.27
CA PRO A 3 5.63 11.90 16.42
C PRO A 3 5.53 13.28 15.75
N HIS A 4 6.40 14.18 16.13
CA HIS A 4 6.37 15.55 15.63
C HIS A 4 7.21 15.64 14.36
N ILE A 5 6.56 15.78 13.20
CA ILE A 5 7.21 16.24 11.97
C ILE A 5 7.11 17.76 11.90
N ASP A 6 8.19 18.42 11.49
CA ASP A 6 8.22 19.87 11.32
C ASP A 6 8.05 20.26 9.85
N HIS A 7 7.97 21.56 9.58
CA HIS A 7 7.84 22.09 8.22
C HIS A 7 8.95 21.61 7.27
N THR A 8 10.18 21.43 7.76
CA THR A 8 11.29 20.90 6.93
C THR A 8 11.05 19.45 6.55
N ASP A 9 10.55 18.63 7.48
CA ASP A 9 10.20 17.25 7.22
C ASP A 9 9.07 17.14 6.17
N CYS A 10 8.03 17.98 6.30
CA CYS A 10 6.94 18.05 5.31
C CYS A 10 7.48 18.41 3.92
N LYS A 11 8.38 19.37 3.82
CA LYS A 11 8.99 19.75 2.54
C LYS A 11 9.88 18.64 1.95
N ILE A 12 10.59 17.87 2.75
CA ILE A 12 11.33 16.67 2.29
C ILE A 12 10.34 15.67 1.71
N ILE A 13 9.24 15.39 2.40
CA ILE A 13 8.20 14.46 1.95
C ILE A 13 7.59 14.92 0.62
N GLU A 14 7.19 16.19 0.50
CA GLU A 14 6.62 16.75 -0.73
C GLU A 14 7.56 16.62 -1.94
N LEU A 15 8.86 16.85 -1.75
CA LEU A 15 9.85 16.70 -2.82
C LEU A 15 9.99 15.24 -3.25
N LEU A 16 10.04 14.31 -2.29
CA LEU A 16 10.14 12.87 -2.56
C LEU A 16 8.84 12.28 -3.13
N GLN A 17 7.67 12.82 -2.80
CA GLN A 17 6.41 12.44 -3.44
C GLN A 17 6.38 12.81 -4.93
N LYS A 18 7.07 13.90 -5.33
CA LYS A 18 7.22 14.31 -6.73
C LYS A 18 8.27 13.48 -7.47
N ASP A 19 9.39 13.23 -6.82
CA ASP A 19 10.48 12.39 -7.35
C ASP A 19 11.13 11.58 -6.21
N GLY A 20 10.71 10.34 -6.05
CA GLY A 20 11.23 9.42 -5.02
C GLY A 20 12.72 9.07 -5.17
N ARG A 21 13.38 9.49 -6.27
CA ARG A 21 14.82 9.33 -6.50
C ARG A 21 15.61 10.62 -6.37
N MET A 22 14.98 11.71 -5.91
CA MET A 22 15.66 13.00 -5.75
C MET A 22 16.86 12.84 -4.81
N ALA A 23 18.03 13.27 -5.26
CA ALA A 23 19.26 13.20 -4.45
C ALA A 23 19.17 14.13 -3.23
N ASN A 24 19.71 13.70 -2.09
CA ASN A 24 19.72 14.50 -0.86
C ASN A 24 20.37 15.87 -1.04
N THR A 25 21.37 15.97 -1.92
CA THR A 25 22.02 17.23 -2.28
C THR A 25 21.07 18.23 -2.95
N LEU A 26 20.15 17.72 -3.81
CA LEU A 26 19.14 18.57 -4.46
C LEU A 26 18.05 19.01 -3.47
N ILE A 27 17.62 18.10 -2.60
CA ILE A 27 16.68 18.43 -1.51
C ILE A 27 17.30 19.48 -0.60
N ALA A 28 18.55 19.30 -0.18
CA ALA A 28 19.28 20.23 0.67
C ALA A 28 19.36 21.63 0.06
N LYS A 29 19.69 21.70 -1.24
CA LYS A 29 19.73 22.95 -2.00
C LYS A 29 18.36 23.64 -2.07
N ALA A 30 17.29 22.85 -2.32
CA ALA A 30 15.93 23.38 -2.41
C ALA A 30 15.42 23.97 -1.08
N LEU A 31 15.85 23.36 0.05
CA LEU A 31 15.40 23.76 1.39
C LEU A 31 16.37 24.70 2.12
N GLY A 32 17.55 25.00 1.56
CA GLY A 32 18.56 25.86 2.22
C GLY A 32 19.17 25.22 3.46
N VAL A 33 19.26 23.89 3.53
CA VAL A 33 19.86 23.13 4.64
C VAL A 33 21.07 22.31 4.20
N SER A 34 21.82 21.71 5.14
CA SER A 34 22.91 20.82 4.78
C SER A 34 22.43 19.46 4.28
N GLU A 35 23.21 18.79 3.41
CA GLU A 35 22.93 17.42 2.98
C GLU A 35 22.90 16.45 4.18
N ALA A 36 23.77 16.65 5.17
CA ALA A 36 23.76 15.84 6.39
C ALA A 36 22.44 15.98 7.16
N THR A 37 21.86 17.19 7.20
CA THR A 37 20.54 17.42 7.80
C THR A 37 19.46 16.64 7.07
N VAL A 38 19.42 16.71 5.73
CA VAL A 38 18.44 15.93 4.92
C VAL A 38 18.58 14.45 5.16
N ARG A 39 19.81 13.92 5.11
CA ARG A 39 20.08 12.48 5.32
C ARG A 39 19.60 12.01 6.69
N THR A 40 19.87 12.75 7.75
CA THR A 40 19.45 12.40 9.11
C THR A 40 17.92 12.42 9.25
N ARG A 41 17.27 13.46 8.71
CA ARG A 41 15.81 13.60 8.74
C ARG A 41 15.14 12.51 7.93
N LEU A 42 15.60 12.25 6.72
CA LEU A 42 15.06 11.20 5.85
C LEU A 42 15.19 9.82 6.49
N ALA A 43 16.34 9.50 7.08
CA ALA A 43 16.52 8.24 7.79
C ALA A 43 15.52 8.08 8.95
N ARG A 44 15.25 9.16 9.71
CA ARG A 44 14.25 9.17 10.76
C ARG A 44 12.84 8.99 10.19
N LEU A 45 12.45 9.75 9.16
CA LEU A 45 11.13 9.66 8.53
C LEU A 45 10.82 8.25 8.01
N ILE A 46 11.82 7.55 7.47
CA ILE A 46 11.68 6.15 7.04
C ILE A 46 11.59 5.22 8.26
N LYS A 47 12.47 5.38 9.24
CA LYS A 47 12.50 4.54 10.44
C LYS A 47 11.22 4.63 11.27
N ASP A 48 10.66 5.83 11.37
CA ASP A 48 9.45 6.11 12.15
C ASP A 48 8.18 5.95 11.28
N GLU A 49 8.31 5.32 10.09
CA GLU A 49 7.22 4.93 9.18
C GLU A 49 6.36 6.08 8.63
N TYR A 50 6.87 7.32 8.64
CA TYR A 50 6.18 8.44 7.98
C TYR A 50 6.13 8.30 6.48
N ILE A 51 7.18 7.73 5.87
CA ILE A 51 7.27 7.48 4.44
C ILE A 51 7.95 6.15 4.15
N GLN A 52 7.60 5.60 2.97
CA GLN A 52 8.31 4.51 2.32
C GLN A 52 8.70 4.94 0.91
N ILE A 53 9.91 4.63 0.50
CA ILE A 53 10.37 4.87 -0.88
C ILE A 53 10.31 3.55 -1.62
N VAL A 54 9.36 3.42 -2.53
CA VAL A 54 9.09 2.19 -3.27
C VAL A 54 9.00 2.43 -4.78
N ALA A 55 9.34 1.42 -5.55
CA ALA A 55 9.08 1.43 -7.00
C ALA A 55 7.66 0.95 -7.26
N VAL A 56 6.82 1.81 -7.83
CA VAL A 56 5.47 1.44 -8.25
C VAL A 56 5.52 0.86 -9.66
N SER A 57 5.20 -0.42 -9.77
CA SER A 57 5.18 -1.13 -11.04
C SER A 57 3.79 -1.12 -11.72
N ASN A 58 3.77 -1.40 -13.01
CA ASN A 58 2.55 -1.68 -13.75
C ASN A 58 2.35 -3.20 -13.83
N PRO A 59 1.36 -3.77 -13.13
CA PRO A 59 1.18 -5.22 -13.08
C PRO A 59 0.95 -5.84 -14.46
N HIS A 60 0.20 -5.20 -15.33
CA HIS A 60 -0.03 -5.72 -16.69
C HIS A 60 1.27 -5.83 -17.50
N LYS A 61 2.20 -4.88 -17.34
CA LYS A 61 3.53 -4.95 -17.98
C LYS A 61 4.44 -6.00 -17.37
N LEU A 62 4.13 -6.47 -16.17
CA LEU A 62 4.82 -7.56 -15.48
C LEU A 62 4.19 -8.95 -15.74
N GLY A 63 3.18 -9.04 -16.62
CA GLY A 63 2.55 -10.29 -17.03
C GLY A 63 1.36 -10.71 -16.17
N PHE A 64 0.83 -9.81 -15.31
CA PHE A 64 -0.44 -10.06 -14.64
C PHE A 64 -1.58 -9.56 -15.53
N GLU A 65 -2.38 -10.48 -16.04
CA GLU A 65 -3.52 -10.15 -16.89
C GLU A 65 -4.69 -9.58 -16.08
N ILE A 66 -4.80 -10.02 -14.81
CA ILE A 66 -5.91 -9.70 -13.93
C ILE A 66 -5.39 -8.96 -12.71
N VAL A 67 -6.02 -7.82 -12.46
CA VAL A 67 -5.85 -7.04 -11.23
C VAL A 67 -7.24 -6.78 -10.68
N GLY A 68 -7.41 -6.93 -9.39
CA GLY A 68 -8.73 -6.80 -8.81
C GLY A 68 -8.74 -6.50 -7.32
N ILE A 69 -9.95 -6.42 -6.84
CA ILE A 69 -10.30 -6.10 -5.47
C ILE A 69 -11.12 -7.26 -4.91
N LEU A 70 -10.80 -7.65 -3.70
CA LEU A 70 -11.56 -8.59 -2.89
C LEU A 70 -12.17 -7.84 -1.71
N LYS A 71 -13.47 -7.96 -1.56
CA LYS A 71 -14.18 -7.56 -0.35
C LYS A 71 -14.57 -8.84 0.38
N ILE A 72 -14.16 -8.95 1.63
CA ILE A 72 -14.30 -10.17 2.41
C ILE A 72 -15.05 -9.83 3.69
N ASN A 73 -16.09 -10.63 3.99
CA ASN A 73 -16.72 -10.64 5.31
C ASN A 73 -16.19 -11.84 6.08
N ALA A 74 -15.84 -11.64 7.32
CA ALA A 74 -15.24 -12.63 8.18
C ALA A 74 -15.96 -12.72 9.54
N ASP A 75 -15.86 -13.86 10.19
CA ASP A 75 -16.26 -13.99 11.58
C ASP A 75 -15.40 -13.02 12.42
N VAL A 76 -16.06 -12.11 13.13
CA VAL A 76 -15.40 -11.08 13.96
C VAL A 76 -14.42 -11.68 14.95
N LYS A 77 -14.73 -12.88 15.48
CA LYS A 77 -13.85 -13.59 16.43
C LYS A 77 -12.59 -14.16 15.77
N LYS A 78 -12.56 -14.25 14.45
CA LYS A 78 -11.46 -14.82 13.65
C LYS A 78 -10.80 -13.77 12.75
N MET A 79 -11.13 -12.51 12.88
CA MET A 79 -10.65 -11.42 12.01
C MET A 79 -9.12 -11.39 11.90
N ASP A 80 -8.42 -11.44 13.03
CA ASP A 80 -6.95 -11.44 13.05
C ASP A 80 -6.37 -12.69 12.37
N HIS A 81 -7.00 -13.85 12.58
CA HIS A 81 -6.59 -15.09 11.92
C HIS A 81 -6.77 -14.99 10.41
N VAL A 82 -7.94 -14.53 9.95
CA VAL A 82 -8.24 -14.37 8.52
C VAL A 82 -7.22 -13.41 7.88
N SER A 83 -6.95 -12.26 8.51
CA SER A 83 -5.99 -11.27 8.01
C SER A 83 -4.58 -11.83 7.95
N ALA A 84 -4.16 -12.61 8.95
CA ALA A 84 -2.85 -13.25 8.97
C ALA A 84 -2.71 -14.32 7.87
N GLU A 85 -3.75 -15.10 7.59
CA GLU A 85 -3.73 -16.09 6.51
C GLU A 85 -3.74 -15.42 5.12
N LEU A 86 -4.57 -14.37 4.92
CA LEU A 86 -4.58 -13.59 3.69
C LEU A 86 -3.21 -12.97 3.40
N SER A 87 -2.51 -12.45 4.41
CA SER A 87 -1.20 -11.82 4.25
C SER A 87 -0.09 -12.77 3.79
N LYS A 88 -0.26 -14.09 3.93
CA LYS A 88 0.67 -15.11 3.41
C LYS A 88 0.48 -15.38 1.92
N ILE A 89 -0.62 -14.93 1.32
CA ILE A 89 -0.94 -15.18 -0.08
C ILE A 89 -0.20 -14.17 -0.97
N LYS A 90 0.80 -14.61 -1.73
CA LYS A 90 1.63 -13.73 -2.58
C LYS A 90 0.87 -12.91 -3.61
N GLN A 91 -0.27 -13.40 -4.09
CA GLN A 91 -1.12 -12.68 -5.05
C GLN A 91 -1.83 -11.48 -4.42
N ILE A 92 -1.99 -11.46 -3.10
CA ILE A 92 -2.57 -10.35 -2.33
C ILE A 92 -1.42 -9.46 -1.86
N TRP A 93 -1.43 -8.22 -2.28
CA TRP A 93 -0.36 -7.27 -2.00
C TRP A 93 -0.80 -6.09 -1.12
N TYR A 94 -2.11 -5.94 -0.91
CA TYR A 94 -2.69 -4.91 -0.05
C TYR A 94 -3.88 -5.48 0.71
N ILE A 95 -3.94 -5.22 2.01
CA ILE A 95 -5.03 -5.65 2.89
C ILE A 95 -5.28 -4.54 3.89
N VAL A 96 -6.55 -4.17 4.06
CA VAL A 96 -7.00 -3.25 5.12
C VAL A 96 -8.31 -3.74 5.71
N HIS A 97 -8.54 -3.42 6.97
CA HIS A 97 -9.86 -3.54 7.58
C HIS A 97 -10.68 -2.31 7.21
N THR A 98 -11.94 -2.51 6.91
CA THR A 98 -12.86 -1.46 6.48
C THR A 98 -14.11 -1.42 7.34
N THR A 99 -14.77 -0.27 7.34
CA THR A 99 -16.14 -0.13 7.86
C THR A 99 -17.13 -0.21 6.71
N GLY A 100 -18.37 -0.64 6.98
CA GLY A 100 -19.45 -0.68 5.99
C GLY A 100 -19.80 -2.09 5.52
N GLY A 101 -19.92 -2.30 4.21
CA GLY A 101 -20.45 -3.54 3.64
C GLY A 101 -19.48 -4.73 3.63
N SER A 102 -18.23 -4.52 3.99
CA SER A 102 -17.22 -5.60 4.11
C SER A 102 -16.27 -5.31 5.25
N ASP A 103 -15.73 -6.35 5.88
CA ASP A 103 -14.79 -6.26 6.99
C ASP A 103 -13.36 -6.05 6.51
N ILE A 104 -12.99 -6.68 5.38
CA ILE A 104 -11.66 -6.64 4.79
C ILE A 104 -11.78 -6.25 3.33
N TYR A 105 -10.92 -5.30 2.93
CA TYR A 105 -10.65 -4.96 1.55
C TYR A 105 -9.23 -5.40 1.23
N ALA A 106 -9.07 -6.12 0.12
CA ALA A 106 -7.75 -6.56 -0.34
C ALA A 106 -7.59 -6.31 -1.83
N GLU A 107 -6.37 -6.02 -2.27
CA GLU A 107 -6.04 -5.97 -3.69
C GLU A 107 -5.16 -7.14 -4.08
N PHE A 108 -5.45 -7.69 -5.26
CA PHE A 108 -4.74 -8.85 -5.78
C PHE A 108 -4.36 -8.69 -7.24
N ASN A 109 -3.40 -9.51 -7.68
CA ASN A 109 -3.09 -9.74 -9.08
C ASN A 109 -3.02 -11.24 -9.37
N ALA A 110 -3.40 -11.61 -10.59
CA ALA A 110 -3.40 -12.97 -11.08
C ALA A 110 -2.93 -13.02 -12.54
N HIS A 111 -2.30 -14.14 -12.92
CA HIS A 111 -1.80 -14.31 -14.27
C HIS A 111 -2.89 -14.67 -15.29
N SER A 112 -3.98 -15.31 -14.82
CA SER A 112 -5.09 -15.75 -15.66
C SER A 112 -6.38 -15.87 -14.84
N ILE A 113 -7.52 -16.12 -15.52
CA ILE A 113 -8.79 -16.44 -14.88
C ILE A 113 -8.69 -17.73 -14.06
N GLU A 114 -7.93 -18.72 -14.52
CA GLU A 114 -7.71 -19.96 -13.80
C GLU A 114 -6.92 -19.74 -12.51
N ASP A 115 -5.88 -18.88 -12.56
CA ASP A 115 -5.12 -18.48 -11.37
C ASP A 115 -6.01 -17.73 -10.37
N LEU A 116 -6.87 -16.82 -10.85
CA LEU A 116 -7.87 -16.15 -10.02
C LEU A 116 -8.86 -17.16 -9.37
N ASN A 117 -9.37 -18.09 -10.14
CA ASN A 117 -10.28 -19.11 -9.61
C ASN A 117 -9.58 -19.96 -8.52
N THR A 118 -8.33 -20.32 -8.73
CA THR A 118 -7.50 -21.02 -7.74
C THR A 118 -7.29 -20.16 -6.48
N LEU A 119 -7.00 -18.87 -6.63
CA LEU A 119 -6.87 -17.95 -5.52
C LEU A 119 -8.13 -17.93 -4.65
N ILE A 120 -9.30 -17.79 -5.26
CA ILE A 120 -10.56 -17.68 -4.54
C ILE A 120 -10.95 -19.05 -3.93
N SER A 121 -11.03 -20.11 -4.74
CA SER A 121 -11.61 -21.38 -4.34
C SER A 121 -10.68 -22.25 -3.50
N GLN A 122 -9.36 -22.18 -3.76
CA GLN A 122 -8.40 -23.08 -3.09
C GLN A 122 -7.61 -22.40 -1.97
N LYS A 123 -7.56 -21.06 -1.95
CA LYS A 123 -6.84 -20.34 -0.91
C LYS A 123 -7.80 -19.58 -0.01
N ILE A 124 -8.59 -18.64 -0.53
CA ILE A 124 -9.40 -17.75 0.30
C ILE A 124 -10.55 -18.47 0.99
N TYR A 125 -11.35 -19.25 0.25
CA TYR A 125 -12.49 -20.00 0.85
C TYR A 125 -12.07 -21.10 1.83
N LYS A 126 -10.79 -21.49 1.85
CA LYS A 126 -10.27 -22.45 2.82
C LYS A 126 -9.81 -21.81 4.13
N ILE A 127 -9.75 -20.49 4.20
CA ILE A 127 -9.40 -19.79 5.44
C ILE A 127 -10.60 -19.89 6.40
N ASP A 128 -10.36 -20.50 7.54
CA ASP A 128 -11.36 -20.59 8.59
C ASP A 128 -11.72 -19.21 9.13
N GLY A 129 -12.99 -18.87 9.09
CA GLY A 129 -13.50 -17.54 9.46
C GLY A 129 -13.89 -16.66 8.27
N VAL A 130 -13.55 -17.01 7.03
CA VAL A 130 -14.10 -16.33 5.85
C VAL A 130 -15.57 -16.73 5.69
N VAL A 131 -16.47 -15.73 5.62
CA VAL A 131 -17.92 -15.95 5.50
C VAL A 131 -18.38 -15.73 4.07
N THR A 132 -18.05 -14.58 3.48
CA THR A 132 -18.37 -14.27 2.07
C THR A 132 -17.25 -13.49 1.41
N THR A 133 -17.17 -13.61 0.09
CA THR A 133 -16.26 -12.80 -0.72
C THR A 133 -16.97 -12.21 -1.92
N GLU A 134 -16.65 -10.97 -2.26
CA GLU A 134 -17.02 -10.30 -3.50
C GLU A 134 -15.75 -9.94 -4.26
N THR A 135 -15.67 -10.30 -5.53
CA THR A 135 -14.52 -10.01 -6.38
C THR A 135 -14.89 -9.00 -7.45
N SER A 136 -14.10 -7.94 -7.54
CA SER A 136 -14.22 -6.92 -8.61
C SER A 136 -12.93 -6.85 -9.40
N LEU A 137 -13.02 -6.94 -10.73
CA LEU A 137 -11.85 -6.77 -11.61
C LEU A 137 -11.66 -5.29 -11.94
N ILE A 138 -10.40 -4.84 -11.92
CA ILE A 138 -10.06 -3.48 -12.34
C ILE A 138 -9.96 -3.45 -13.87
N LEU A 139 -10.92 -2.81 -14.51
CA LEU A 139 -10.94 -2.67 -15.97
C LEU A 139 -9.96 -1.60 -16.46
N LYS A 140 -9.81 -0.51 -15.70
CA LYS A 140 -8.96 0.63 -16.08
C LYS A 140 -8.63 1.48 -14.86
N TYR A 141 -7.36 1.86 -14.73
CA TYR A 141 -6.95 2.92 -13.81
C TYR A 141 -7.24 4.29 -14.45
N VAL A 142 -8.15 5.05 -13.86
CA VAL A 142 -8.44 6.43 -14.31
C VAL A 142 -7.46 7.41 -13.67
N LYS A 143 -7.14 7.20 -12.40
CA LYS A 143 -6.15 7.98 -11.65
C LYS A 143 -5.39 7.05 -10.70
N ARG A 144 -4.09 7.15 -10.70
CA ARG A 144 -3.21 6.42 -9.77
C ARG A 144 -2.09 7.34 -9.35
N ARG A 145 -2.27 8.01 -8.22
CA ARG A 145 -1.31 8.96 -7.63
C ARG A 145 -1.10 8.62 -6.17
N TYR A 146 0.11 8.88 -5.67
CA TYR A 146 0.52 8.60 -4.30
C TYR A 146 1.07 9.86 -3.61
N ASP A 147 0.77 11.03 -4.17
CA ASP A 147 1.17 12.35 -3.71
C ASP A 147 -0.03 13.05 -3.06
N TRP A 148 -0.34 12.68 -1.84
CA TRP A 148 -1.29 13.42 -1.00
C TRP A 148 -0.55 14.42 -0.13
N GLU A 149 -1.24 15.50 0.20
CA GLU A 149 -0.71 16.58 1.01
C GLU A 149 -0.35 16.11 2.43
N THR A 150 0.61 16.79 3.06
CA THR A 150 0.89 16.61 4.48
C THR A 150 -0.15 17.38 5.29
N ALA A 151 -0.74 16.76 6.30
CA ALA A 151 -1.76 17.39 7.15
C ALA A 151 -1.17 18.32 8.24
N VAL A 152 0.08 18.76 8.06
CA VAL A 152 0.79 19.65 8.99
C VAL A 152 0.94 21.00 8.34
N ASP A 153 0.29 22.02 8.92
CA ASP A 153 0.44 23.43 8.55
C ASP A 153 1.80 24.02 8.98
#